data_c2f00a57bed97ea364d46cad75e71ada
#
_entry.id   c2f00a57bed97ea364d46cad75e71ada
#
_cell.length_a   1.000
_cell.length_b   1.000
_cell.length_c   1.000
_cell.angle_alpha   90.00
_cell.angle_beta   90.00
_cell.angle_gamma   90.00
#
_symmetry.space_group_name_H-M   'P 1'
#
loop_
_entity.id
_entity.type
_entity.pdbx_description
1 polymer ?
#
loop_
_entity_poly.entity_id
_entity_poly.type
_entity_poly.pdbx_seq_one_letter_code
_entity_poly.pdbx_strand_id
1 'polypeptide(L)'
;MRRALRQLALFGVGGVIGFILDAGILQLLVVGLAWDRYSGRLISFLFAATGTWVFNRHYTFHGPRRHTLLWEWVRYVFAMSWGFSCNYAAYWALVYFFNFDGPRLIWAVAAGSVAGMGVNFLASRHWVFRHHKHVDSGASDKPGN
;
A
#
# COMPACT_ATOMS: atom_id res chain seq x y z
N MET A 1 16.77 -14.97 7.54
CA MET A 1 15.64 -15.43 6.71
C MET A 1 14.30 -15.45 7.45
N ARG A 2 14.13 -16.14 8.58
CA ARG A 2 12.84 -16.26 9.29
C ARG A 2 12.20 -14.91 9.70
N ARG A 3 12.99 -13.90 10.12
CA ARG A 3 12.48 -12.57 10.50
C ARG A 3 11.92 -11.80 9.28
N ALA A 4 12.61 -11.85 8.14
CA ALA A 4 12.16 -11.19 6.92
C ALA A 4 10.87 -11.82 6.36
N LEU A 5 10.77 -13.16 6.38
CA LEU A 5 9.55 -13.88 5.97
C LEU A 5 8.37 -13.55 6.87
N ARG A 6 8.59 -13.46 8.20
CA ARG A 6 7.54 -13.05 9.14
C ARG A 6 7.08 -11.62 8.89
N GLN A 7 8.00 -10.68 8.65
CA GLN A 7 7.64 -9.29 8.33
C GLN A 7 6.86 -9.19 7.02
N LEU A 8 7.26 -9.96 6.00
CA LEU A 8 6.54 -10.01 4.72
C LEU A 8 5.13 -10.58 4.88
N ALA A 9 4.98 -11.66 5.66
CA ALA A 9 3.68 -12.25 5.95
C ALA A 9 2.77 -11.28 6.72
N LEU A 10 3.30 -10.61 7.77
CA LEU A 10 2.55 -9.61 8.53
C LEU A 10 2.18 -8.39 7.67
N PHE A 11 3.07 -7.97 6.78
CA PHE A 11 2.76 -6.91 5.82
C PHE A 11 1.63 -7.32 4.86
N GLY A 12 1.64 -8.56 4.38
CA GLY A 12 0.56 -9.13 3.58
C GLY A 12 -0.77 -9.16 4.33
N VAL A 13 -0.77 -9.57 5.60
CA VAL A 13 -1.96 -9.51 6.48
C VAL A 13 -2.46 -8.06 6.63
N GLY A 14 -1.55 -7.11 6.84
CA GLY A 14 -1.88 -5.68 6.84
C GLY A 14 -2.55 -5.22 5.54
N GLY A 15 -2.08 -5.71 4.39
CA GLY A 15 -2.68 -5.44 3.09
C GLY A 15 -4.12 -5.98 2.97
N VAL A 16 -4.38 -7.19 3.47
CA VAL A 16 -5.74 -7.77 3.52
C VAL A 16 -6.65 -6.96 4.44
N ILE A 17 -6.18 -6.57 5.62
CA ILE A 17 -6.93 -5.69 6.54
C ILE A 17 -7.25 -4.37 5.85
N GLY A 18 -6.27 -3.76 5.18
CA GLY A 18 -6.48 -2.53 4.43
C GLY A 18 -7.55 -2.67 3.35
N PHE A 19 -7.52 -3.74 2.58
CA PHE A 19 -8.54 -4.02 1.57
C PHE A 19 -9.95 -4.15 2.17
N ILE A 20 -10.09 -4.89 3.26
CA ILE A 20 -11.40 -5.08 3.93
C ILE A 20 -11.92 -3.74 4.46
N LEU A 21 -11.07 -2.94 5.10
CA LEU A 21 -11.44 -1.61 5.59
C LEU A 21 -11.83 -0.68 4.44
N ASP A 22 -11.03 -0.65 3.37
CA ASP A 22 -11.27 0.19 2.21
C ASP A 22 -12.60 -0.15 1.52
N ALA A 23 -12.81 -1.42 1.18
CA ALA A 23 -14.04 -1.89 0.55
C ALA A 23 -15.27 -1.72 1.46
N GLY A 24 -15.15 -2.04 2.75
CA GLY A 24 -16.24 -1.91 3.72
C GLY A 24 -16.67 -0.46 3.94
N ILE A 25 -15.70 0.45 4.13
CA ILE A 25 -15.98 1.88 4.33
C ILE A 25 -16.52 2.50 3.04
N LEU A 26 -15.99 2.14 1.86
CA LEU A 26 -16.53 2.61 0.59
C LEU A 26 -18.00 2.20 0.43
N GLN A 27 -18.34 0.93 0.72
CA GLN A 27 -19.73 0.46 0.66
C GLN A 27 -20.62 1.23 1.64
N LEU A 28 -20.16 1.44 2.87
CA LEU A 28 -20.91 2.22 3.86
C LEU A 28 -21.17 3.65 3.38
N LEU A 29 -20.16 4.31 2.82
CA LEU A 29 -20.30 5.69 2.34
C LEU A 29 -21.24 5.78 1.14
N VAL A 30 -21.05 4.92 0.13
CA VAL A 30 -21.81 5.03 -1.13
C VAL A 30 -23.22 4.45 -0.98
N VAL A 31 -23.35 3.25 -0.41
CA VAL A 31 -24.65 2.56 -0.32
C VAL A 31 -25.42 3.01 0.92
N GLY A 32 -24.74 3.19 2.06
CA GLY A 32 -25.39 3.54 3.32
C GLY A 32 -25.70 5.03 3.46
N LEU A 33 -24.78 5.90 3.02
CA LEU A 33 -24.87 7.35 3.20
C LEU A 33 -25.11 8.11 1.88
N ALA A 34 -25.31 7.41 0.77
CA ALA A 34 -25.52 7.98 -0.56
C ALA A 34 -24.43 8.99 -1.00
N TRP A 35 -23.18 8.76 -0.57
CA TRP A 35 -22.05 9.58 -0.97
C TRP A 35 -21.64 9.29 -2.41
N ASP A 36 -20.98 10.29 -3.02
CA ASP A 36 -20.35 10.11 -4.31
C ASP A 36 -19.25 9.03 -4.25
N ARG A 37 -19.26 8.14 -5.24
CA ARG A 37 -18.36 6.97 -5.33
C ARG A 37 -16.89 7.35 -5.50
N TYR A 38 -16.58 8.52 -6.04
CA TYR A 38 -15.21 8.96 -6.24
C TYR A 38 -14.62 9.61 -4.97
N SER A 39 -15.36 10.51 -4.35
CA SER A 39 -14.96 11.10 -3.07
C SER A 39 -14.99 10.07 -1.93
N GLY A 40 -15.99 9.18 -1.93
CA GLY A 40 -16.05 8.04 -1.01
C GLY A 40 -14.79 7.17 -1.08
N ARG A 41 -14.24 6.97 -2.28
CA ARG A 41 -13.01 6.20 -2.49
C ARG A 41 -11.78 6.84 -1.84
N LEU A 42 -11.63 8.17 -1.92
CA LEU A 42 -10.53 8.87 -1.27
C LEU A 42 -10.60 8.75 0.26
N ILE A 43 -11.81 8.86 0.81
CA ILE A 43 -12.03 8.76 2.25
C ILE A 43 -11.81 7.34 2.73
N SER A 44 -12.35 6.33 2.04
CA SER A 44 -12.14 4.93 2.40
C SER A 44 -10.65 4.56 2.41
N PHE A 45 -9.88 5.07 1.46
CA PHE A 45 -8.42 4.90 1.44
C PHE A 45 -7.73 5.49 2.67
N LEU A 46 -8.10 6.69 3.12
CA LEU A 46 -7.48 7.30 4.31
C LEU A 46 -7.74 6.47 5.57
N PHE A 47 -8.95 5.93 5.71
CA PHE A 47 -9.28 5.03 6.81
C PHE A 47 -8.51 3.71 6.72
N ALA A 48 -8.44 3.12 5.53
CA ALA A 48 -7.69 1.89 5.30
C ALA A 48 -6.19 2.08 5.54
N ALA A 49 -5.62 3.17 5.05
CA ALA A 49 -4.21 3.52 5.29
C ALA A 49 -3.92 3.75 6.78
N THR A 50 -4.84 4.37 7.51
CA THR A 50 -4.70 4.56 8.96
C THR A 50 -4.77 3.23 9.69
N GLY A 51 -5.72 2.36 9.36
CA GLY A 51 -5.86 1.03 9.95
C GLY A 51 -4.63 0.14 9.70
N THR A 52 -4.13 0.12 8.45
CA THR A 52 -2.89 -0.59 8.10
C THR A 52 -1.66 -0.01 8.76
N TRP A 53 -1.57 1.32 8.89
CA TRP A 53 -0.49 1.94 9.62
C TRP A 53 -0.48 1.54 11.10
N VAL A 54 -1.64 1.58 11.77
CA VAL A 54 -1.77 1.13 13.17
C VAL A 54 -1.34 -0.33 13.31
N PHE A 55 -1.83 -1.20 12.42
CA PHE A 55 -1.45 -2.62 12.42
C PHE A 55 0.05 -2.80 12.22
N ASN A 56 0.62 -2.21 11.17
CA ASN A 56 2.03 -2.33 10.85
C ASN A 56 2.94 -1.75 11.95
N ARG A 57 2.51 -0.67 12.58
CA ARG A 57 3.23 -0.05 13.70
C ARG A 57 3.31 -0.97 14.92
N HIS A 58 2.25 -1.73 15.21
CA HIS A 58 2.20 -2.59 16.39
C HIS A 58 2.78 -3.98 16.14
N TYR A 59 2.56 -4.55 14.96
CA TYR A 59 2.85 -5.95 14.69
C TYR A 59 4.03 -6.19 13.74
N THR A 60 4.25 -5.29 12.77
CA THR A 60 5.24 -5.53 11.71
C THR A 60 6.58 -4.88 12.00
N PHE A 61 6.59 -3.62 12.45
CA PHE A 61 7.80 -2.84 12.63
C PHE A 61 8.05 -2.48 14.09
N HIS A 62 9.01 -3.16 14.71
CA HIS A 62 9.48 -2.89 16.06
C HIS A 62 10.84 -2.19 15.97
N GLY A 63 10.92 -0.91 16.30
CA GLY A 63 12.17 -0.16 16.30
C GLY A 63 12.09 1.14 17.12
N PRO A 64 13.23 1.77 17.42
CA PRO A 64 13.28 3.04 18.15
C PRO A 64 12.56 4.13 17.35
N ARG A 65 11.60 4.77 18.00
CA ARG A 65 10.73 5.79 17.40
C ARG A 65 11.40 7.14 17.51
N ARG A 66 11.86 7.69 16.38
CA ARG A 66 12.56 8.98 16.33
C ARG A 66 11.66 10.17 15.98
N HIS A 67 10.40 9.90 15.61
CA HIS A 67 9.48 10.94 15.12
C HIS A 67 8.17 10.95 15.92
N THR A 68 7.45 12.08 15.84
CA THR A 68 6.10 12.19 16.39
C THR A 68 5.13 11.26 15.64
N LEU A 69 4.08 10.82 16.31
CA LEU A 69 3.03 9.95 15.74
C LEU A 69 2.46 10.52 14.44
N LEU A 70 2.16 11.81 14.43
CA LEU A 70 1.58 12.50 13.30
C LEU A 70 2.54 12.47 12.08
N TRP A 71 3.82 12.74 12.31
CA TRP A 71 4.80 12.76 11.24
C TRP A 71 5.05 11.36 10.63
N GLU A 72 5.05 10.34 11.49
CA GLU A 72 5.14 8.94 11.06
C GLU A 72 3.92 8.54 10.21
N TRP A 73 2.71 8.93 10.64
CA TRP A 73 1.47 8.70 9.90
C TRP A 73 1.47 9.43 8.55
N VAL A 74 1.82 10.72 8.51
CA VAL A 74 1.91 11.50 7.27
C VAL A 74 2.87 10.87 6.26
N ARG A 75 4.06 10.47 6.72
CA ARG A 75 5.03 9.77 5.86
C ARG A 75 4.51 8.44 5.34
N TYR A 76 3.80 7.70 6.18
CA TYR A 76 3.19 6.43 5.79
C TYR A 76 2.10 6.65 4.72
N VAL A 77 1.18 7.56 4.94
CA VAL A 77 0.12 7.91 3.99
C VAL A 77 0.73 8.39 2.67
N PHE A 78 1.74 9.25 2.72
CA PHE A 78 2.44 9.72 1.52
C PHE A 78 3.09 8.57 0.73
N ALA A 79 3.77 7.66 1.40
CA ALA A 79 4.36 6.48 0.76
C ALA A 79 3.30 5.57 0.12
N MET A 80 2.15 5.39 0.79
CA MET A 80 1.03 4.60 0.27
C MET A 80 0.29 5.29 -0.87
N SER A 81 0.31 6.63 -0.94
CA SER A 81 -0.39 7.41 -1.97
C SER A 81 0.11 7.13 -3.38
N TRP A 82 1.37 6.73 -3.54
CA TRP A 82 1.92 6.37 -4.85
C TRP A 82 1.25 5.11 -5.43
N GLY A 83 1.19 4.04 -4.65
CA GLY A 83 0.48 2.82 -5.03
C GLY A 83 -1.03 3.04 -5.15
N PHE A 84 -1.59 3.91 -4.29
CA PHE A 84 -2.99 4.29 -4.36
C PHE A 84 -3.33 5.04 -5.65
N SER A 85 -2.47 5.90 -6.17
CA SER A 85 -2.73 6.61 -7.43
C SER A 85 -2.99 5.65 -8.59
N CYS A 86 -2.20 4.57 -8.71
CA CYS A 86 -2.41 3.55 -9.74
C CYS A 86 -3.69 2.71 -9.46
N ASN A 87 -3.93 2.35 -8.20
CA ASN A 87 -5.14 1.67 -7.75
C ASN A 87 -6.38 2.53 -8.05
N TYR A 88 -6.33 3.83 -7.72
CA TYR A 88 -7.44 4.74 -7.94
C TYR A 88 -7.73 4.95 -9.43
N ALA A 89 -6.70 5.06 -10.26
CA ALA A 89 -6.87 5.18 -11.71
C ALA A 89 -7.57 3.94 -12.31
N ALA A 90 -7.20 2.73 -11.88
CA ALA A 90 -7.85 1.50 -12.29
C ALA A 90 -9.31 1.44 -11.78
N TYR A 91 -9.55 1.80 -10.52
CA TYR A 91 -10.88 1.90 -9.94
C TYR A 91 -11.75 2.88 -10.74
N TRP A 92 -11.24 4.10 -10.97
CA TRP A 92 -11.94 5.14 -11.73
C TRP A 92 -12.32 4.66 -13.13
N ALA A 93 -11.39 4.02 -13.85
CA ALA A 93 -11.65 3.50 -15.18
C ALA A 93 -12.79 2.46 -15.17
N LEU A 94 -12.79 1.53 -14.23
CA LEU A 94 -13.84 0.52 -14.11
C LEU A 94 -15.20 1.13 -13.77
N VAL A 95 -15.23 2.08 -12.85
CA VAL A 95 -16.46 2.77 -12.48
C VAL A 95 -17.01 3.61 -13.64
N TYR A 96 -16.14 4.30 -14.37
CA TYR A 96 -16.52 5.18 -15.48
C TYR A 96 -16.96 4.39 -16.73
N PHE A 97 -16.15 3.41 -17.18
CA PHE A 97 -16.44 2.69 -18.43
C PHE A 97 -17.47 1.57 -18.28
N PHE A 98 -17.53 0.92 -17.12
CA PHE A 98 -18.41 -0.23 -16.89
C PHE A 98 -19.60 0.11 -15.96
N ASN A 99 -19.69 1.36 -15.53
CA ASN A 99 -20.79 1.86 -14.69
C ASN A 99 -21.01 1.02 -13.41
N PHE A 100 -19.89 0.65 -12.77
CA PHE A 100 -19.94 -0.08 -11.51
C PHE A 100 -20.54 0.81 -10.42
N ASP A 101 -21.58 0.27 -9.76
CA ASP A 101 -22.26 0.96 -8.67
C ASP A 101 -22.75 -0.03 -7.60
N GLY A 102 -23.14 0.49 -6.42
CA GLY A 102 -23.63 -0.31 -5.31
C GLY A 102 -22.64 -1.43 -4.91
N PRO A 103 -23.10 -2.68 -4.75
CA PRO A 103 -22.24 -3.80 -4.35
C PRO A 103 -21.11 -4.13 -5.34
N ARG A 104 -21.23 -3.74 -6.60
CA ARG A 104 -20.20 -3.98 -7.63
C ARG A 104 -18.93 -3.19 -7.40
N LEU A 105 -18.98 -2.10 -6.61
CA LEU A 105 -17.81 -1.31 -6.24
C LEU A 105 -16.70 -2.14 -5.55
N ILE A 106 -17.06 -3.21 -4.84
CA ILE A 106 -16.08 -4.15 -4.26
C ILE A 106 -15.15 -4.71 -5.32
N TRP A 107 -15.67 -5.08 -6.49
CA TRP A 107 -14.87 -5.62 -7.60
C TRP A 107 -13.96 -4.56 -8.20
N ALA A 108 -14.42 -3.31 -8.29
CA ALA A 108 -13.57 -2.20 -8.74
C ALA A 108 -12.42 -1.93 -7.76
N VAL A 109 -12.69 -1.99 -6.44
CA VAL A 109 -11.65 -1.89 -5.40
C VAL A 109 -10.67 -3.05 -5.49
N ALA A 110 -11.15 -4.28 -5.66
CA ALA A 110 -10.30 -5.47 -5.78
C ALA A 110 -9.37 -5.38 -7.01
N ALA A 111 -9.93 -5.03 -8.17
CA ALA A 111 -9.15 -4.87 -9.40
C ALA A 111 -8.12 -3.73 -9.28
N GLY A 112 -8.49 -2.60 -8.69
CA GLY A 112 -7.58 -1.51 -8.40
C GLY A 112 -6.45 -1.94 -7.45
N SER A 113 -6.76 -2.72 -6.43
CA SER A 113 -5.77 -3.24 -5.47
C SER A 113 -4.77 -4.18 -6.13
N VAL A 114 -5.22 -5.05 -7.04
CA VAL A 114 -4.34 -5.93 -7.83
C VAL A 114 -3.44 -5.10 -8.76
N ALA A 115 -3.97 -4.08 -9.43
CA ALA A 115 -3.20 -3.19 -10.28
C ALA A 115 -2.12 -2.43 -9.48
N GLY A 116 -2.49 -1.83 -8.33
CA GLY A 116 -1.56 -1.15 -7.44
C GLY A 116 -0.46 -2.08 -6.89
N MET A 117 -0.82 -3.31 -6.54
CA MET A 117 0.14 -4.33 -6.08
C MET A 117 1.13 -4.69 -7.19
N GLY A 118 0.67 -4.84 -8.43
CA GLY A 118 1.53 -5.11 -9.60
C GLY A 118 2.56 -3.99 -9.82
N VAL A 119 2.12 -2.73 -9.76
CA VAL A 119 3.00 -1.56 -9.89
C VAL A 119 4.02 -1.52 -8.75
N ASN A 120 3.59 -1.69 -7.50
CA ASN A 120 4.48 -1.72 -6.34
C ASN A 120 5.49 -2.86 -6.42
N PHE A 121 5.08 -4.05 -6.90
CA PHE A 121 5.98 -5.18 -7.11
C PHE A 121 7.03 -4.88 -8.18
N LEU A 122 6.63 -4.32 -9.33
CA LEU A 122 7.54 -3.95 -10.40
C LEU A 122 8.51 -2.84 -9.98
N ALA A 123 8.01 -1.83 -9.28
CA ALA A 123 8.84 -0.75 -8.74
C ALA A 123 9.87 -1.28 -7.73
N SER A 124 9.46 -2.13 -6.80
CA SER A 124 10.35 -2.76 -5.82
C SER A 124 11.42 -3.63 -6.50
N ARG A 125 11.04 -4.41 -7.52
CA ARG A 125 11.97 -5.25 -8.27
C ARG A 125 13.01 -4.44 -9.01
N HIS A 126 12.62 -3.32 -9.65
CA HIS A 126 13.56 -2.46 -10.38
C HIS A 126 14.50 -1.67 -9.46
N TRP A 127 14.03 -1.28 -8.28
CA TRP A 127 14.80 -0.47 -7.33
C TRP A 127 15.76 -1.31 -6.48
N VAL A 128 15.29 -2.42 -5.94
CA VAL A 128 16.08 -3.29 -5.05
C VAL A 128 17.19 -4.01 -5.82
N PHE A 129 16.93 -4.50 -7.04
CA PHE A 129 17.92 -5.24 -7.83
C PHE A 129 18.98 -4.37 -8.52
N ARG A 130 18.78 -3.05 -8.64
CA ARG A 130 19.82 -2.14 -9.17
C ARG A 130 20.90 -1.77 -8.17
N HIS A 131 20.66 -1.87 -6.87
CA HIS A 131 21.64 -1.47 -5.84
C HIS A 131 22.68 -2.53 -5.48
N HIS A 132 22.51 -3.80 -5.86
CA HIS A 132 23.49 -4.85 -5.53
C HIS A 132 24.68 -4.97 -6.48
N LYS A 133 24.75 -4.21 -7.57
CA LYS A 133 25.88 -4.29 -8.52
C LYS A 133 27.09 -3.37 -8.22
N HIS A 134 27.04 -2.55 -7.17
CA HIS A 134 28.12 -1.58 -6.90
C HIS A 134 28.93 -1.81 -5.63
N VAL A 135 28.75 -2.91 -4.90
CA VAL A 135 29.50 -3.15 -3.64
C VAL A 135 30.65 -4.15 -3.79
N ASP A 136 30.72 -4.95 -4.88
CA ASP A 136 31.73 -6.02 -5.01
C ASP A 136 32.95 -5.69 -5.85
N SER A 137 33.15 -4.44 -6.29
CA SER A 137 34.32 -4.07 -7.08
C SER A 137 35.37 -3.24 -6.35
N GLY A 138 35.31 -3.11 -5.01
CA GLY A 138 36.20 -2.27 -4.23
C GLY A 138 37.13 -2.96 -3.24
N ALA A 139 37.19 -4.29 -3.20
CA ALA A 139 38.00 -5.02 -2.18
C ALA A 139 39.00 -6.00 -2.78
N SER A 140 39.72 -5.60 -3.81
CA SER A 140 40.87 -6.39 -4.30
C SER A 140 41.89 -5.47 -4.92
N ASP A 141 42.56 -4.65 -4.10
CA ASP A 141 43.92 -4.19 -4.38
C ASP A 141 44.54 -3.61 -3.11
N LYS A 142 45.23 -4.44 -2.34
CA LYS A 142 46.31 -4.03 -1.46
C LYS A 142 47.49 -4.90 -1.79
N PRO A 143 48.56 -4.37 -2.46
CA PRO A 143 49.81 -5.06 -2.59
C PRO A 143 50.50 -5.09 -1.21
N GLY A 144 50.98 -6.28 -0.84
CA GLY A 144 51.78 -6.46 0.34
C GLY A 144 53.15 -5.73 0.21
N ASN A 145 53.56 -5.17 1.32
CA ASN A 145 54.96 -4.96 1.70
C ASN A 145 55.06 -5.20 3.20
#